data_3b5b918fceb684f98280ba2fe2fc089d
#
_entry.id   3b5b918fceb684f98280ba2fe2fc089d
#
_cell.length_a   1.000
_cell.length_b   1.000
_cell.length_c   1.000
_cell.angle_alpha   90.00
_cell.angle_beta   90.00
_cell.angle_gamma   90.00
#
_symmetry.space_group_name_H-M   'P 1'
#
loop_
_entity.id
_entity.type
_entity.pdbx_description
1 polymer ?
#
loop_
_entity_poly.entity_id
_entity_poly.type
_entity_poly.pdbx_seq_one_letter_code
_entity_poly.pdbx_strand_id
1 'polypeptide(L)'
;MAELDRGGWKLRYELTGDGPELVVLTHGFGATAETWRGQVAALSPHYRVLTWDLRAHGVSGSPDEPITLHTLAGDLAAVVQAAGGGPAHALGHSAGGVITMRFALDHPQLVRSLVLVGTASECNARAHAWYELLAIAAETQGSQALLKKLGSRDVADAPPEPHGFARIARAMGGLHTTPLTSELERVRCPTLVVVGENDFLGVGGSVIISRRIAGSRLEIVPERGHALFHEDSEGFNAVLLAFLRSVG
;
A
#
# COMPACT_ATOMS: atom_id res chain seq x y z
N MET A 1 -9.86 17.05 3.17
CA MET A 1 -8.63 16.86 2.37
C MET A 1 -7.57 17.84 2.81
N ALA A 2 -6.34 17.38 3.02
CA ALA A 2 -5.19 18.20 3.35
C ALA A 2 -4.04 17.91 2.38
N GLU A 3 -3.09 18.84 2.29
CA GLU A 3 -1.90 18.74 1.46
C GLU A 3 -0.66 18.93 2.32
N LEU A 4 0.29 18.02 2.19
CA LEU A 4 1.60 18.12 2.82
C LEU A 4 2.61 18.63 1.80
N ASP A 5 3.19 19.81 2.02
CA ASP A 5 4.29 20.34 1.21
C ASP A 5 5.56 19.50 1.40
N ARG A 6 6.16 19.11 0.29
CA ARG A 6 7.37 18.28 0.20
C ARG A 6 8.51 19.00 -0.53
N GLY A 7 8.59 20.33 -0.38
CA GLY A 7 9.64 21.13 -1.02
C GLY A 7 9.35 21.40 -2.50
N GLY A 8 8.21 22.00 -2.79
CA GLY A 8 7.79 22.42 -4.13
C GLY A 8 6.82 21.45 -4.83
N TRP A 9 6.47 20.34 -4.20
CA TRP A 9 5.40 19.43 -4.61
C TRP A 9 4.60 18.97 -3.38
N LYS A 10 3.44 18.36 -3.56
CA LYS A 10 2.52 18.07 -2.45
C LYS A 10 2.07 16.63 -2.45
N LEU A 11 1.92 16.06 -1.24
CA LEU A 11 1.20 14.82 -1.00
C LEU A 11 -0.21 15.15 -0.50
N ARG A 12 -1.22 14.58 -1.14
CA ARG A 12 -2.60 14.65 -0.67
C ARG A 12 -2.84 13.60 0.39
N TYR A 13 -3.48 13.98 1.48
CA TYR A 13 -3.96 13.06 2.49
C TYR A 13 -5.31 13.53 3.08
N GLU A 14 -5.98 12.61 3.74
CA GLU A 14 -7.23 12.89 4.45
C GLU A 14 -7.25 12.14 5.77
N LEU A 15 -7.70 12.83 6.82
CA LEU A 15 -7.86 12.27 8.16
C LEU A 15 -9.35 12.29 8.51
N THR A 16 -9.91 11.11 8.84
CA THR A 16 -11.31 10.92 9.18
C THR A 16 -11.43 10.21 10.52
N GLY A 17 -12.37 10.63 11.35
CA GLY A 17 -12.55 10.09 12.71
C GLY A 17 -11.65 10.77 13.74
N ASP A 18 -11.98 10.54 15.02
CA ASP A 18 -11.34 11.18 16.19
C ASP A 18 -10.90 10.15 17.26
N GLY A 19 -10.88 8.88 16.93
CA GLY A 19 -10.41 7.82 17.81
C GLY A 19 -8.95 8.02 18.29
N PRO A 20 -8.56 7.37 19.38
CA PRO A 20 -7.24 7.60 20.01
C PRO A 20 -6.07 7.10 19.17
N GLU A 21 -6.27 6.09 18.36
CA GLU A 21 -5.22 5.44 17.57
C GLU A 21 -5.32 5.78 16.08
N LEU A 22 -4.17 5.85 15.42
CA LEU A 22 -4.06 6.14 14.00
C LEU A 22 -3.98 4.86 13.19
N VAL A 23 -4.85 4.74 12.17
CA VAL A 23 -4.76 3.73 11.12
C VAL A 23 -4.43 4.42 9.80
N VAL A 24 -3.33 4.06 9.15
CA VAL A 24 -2.97 4.58 7.82
C VAL A 24 -3.22 3.53 6.76
N LEU A 25 -3.90 3.92 5.68
CA LEU A 25 -4.29 3.06 4.56
C LEU A 25 -3.54 3.48 3.29
N THR A 26 -2.67 2.58 2.78
CA THR A 26 -1.82 2.82 1.61
C THR A 26 -2.34 2.00 0.43
N HIS A 27 -2.78 2.68 -0.62
CA HIS A 27 -3.36 2.06 -1.81
C HIS A 27 -2.33 1.36 -2.69
N GLY A 28 -2.81 0.49 -3.59
CA GLY A 28 -2.01 -0.23 -4.57
C GLY A 28 -1.62 0.63 -5.79
N PHE A 29 -0.79 0.04 -6.64
CA PHE A 29 -0.33 0.66 -7.87
C PHE A 29 -1.50 0.98 -8.82
N GLY A 30 -1.56 2.22 -9.29
CA GLY A 30 -2.62 2.69 -10.18
C GLY A 30 -3.97 2.99 -9.52
N ALA A 31 -4.08 2.89 -8.20
CA ALA A 31 -5.26 3.28 -7.42
C ALA A 31 -5.10 4.68 -6.79
N THR A 32 -6.05 5.11 -5.99
CA THR A 32 -6.03 6.33 -5.19
C THR A 32 -6.53 6.04 -3.77
N ALA A 33 -6.48 7.02 -2.89
CA ALA A 33 -7.04 6.96 -1.54
C ALA A 33 -8.52 6.57 -1.51
N GLU A 34 -9.26 6.87 -2.57
CA GLU A 34 -10.69 6.59 -2.71
C GLU A 34 -11.02 5.09 -2.67
N THR A 35 -10.04 4.24 -2.98
CA THR A 35 -10.19 2.78 -2.89
C THR A 35 -10.57 2.32 -1.48
N TRP A 36 -10.30 3.13 -0.46
CA TRP A 36 -10.50 2.77 0.95
C TRP A 36 -11.83 3.23 1.55
N ARG A 37 -12.79 3.75 0.74
CA ARG A 37 -14.07 4.29 1.26
C ARG A 37 -14.79 3.33 2.21
N GLY A 38 -14.84 2.04 1.87
CA GLY A 38 -15.49 1.02 2.70
C GLY A 38 -14.80 0.81 4.04
N GLN A 39 -13.47 0.84 4.04
CA GLN A 39 -12.64 0.69 5.23
C GLN A 39 -12.67 1.95 6.09
N VAL A 40 -12.64 3.14 5.49
CA VAL A 40 -12.80 4.41 6.20
C VAL A 40 -14.13 4.45 6.94
N ALA A 41 -15.23 4.09 6.29
CA ALA A 41 -16.56 4.06 6.92
C ALA A 41 -16.63 3.11 8.13
N ALA A 42 -15.96 1.95 8.04
CA ALA A 42 -15.94 0.95 9.11
C ALA A 42 -14.99 1.30 10.27
N LEU A 43 -13.88 1.98 9.97
CA LEU A 43 -12.83 2.26 10.97
C LEU A 43 -13.02 3.60 11.68
N SER A 44 -13.49 4.65 10.99
CA SER A 44 -13.57 6.02 11.52
C SER A 44 -14.44 6.20 12.79
N PRO A 45 -15.42 5.35 13.10
CA PRO A 45 -16.09 5.38 14.39
C PRO A 45 -15.21 5.03 15.61
N HIS A 46 -14.04 4.42 15.37
CA HIS A 46 -13.16 3.88 16.42
C HIS A 46 -11.73 4.43 16.38
N TYR A 47 -11.27 4.84 15.20
CA TYR A 47 -9.89 5.23 14.92
C TYR A 47 -9.83 6.58 14.20
N ARG A 48 -8.68 7.23 14.25
CA ARG A 48 -8.30 8.24 13.26
C ARG A 48 -7.80 7.50 12.03
N VAL A 49 -8.46 7.65 10.91
CA VAL A 49 -8.14 6.94 9.66
C VAL A 49 -7.50 7.91 8.69
N LEU A 50 -6.24 7.65 8.36
CA LEU A 50 -5.45 8.40 7.39
C LEU A 50 -5.45 7.66 6.05
N THR A 51 -5.96 8.29 5.02
CA THR A 51 -5.81 7.87 3.62
C THR A 51 -4.96 8.89 2.89
N TRP A 52 -4.22 8.45 1.88
CA TRP A 52 -3.33 9.33 1.12
C TRP A 52 -3.13 8.81 -0.30
N ASP A 53 -2.81 9.71 -1.23
CA ASP A 53 -2.42 9.34 -2.57
C ASP A 53 -0.90 9.23 -2.65
N LEU A 54 -0.40 8.11 -3.15
CA LEU A 54 1.03 7.95 -3.44
C LEU A 54 1.51 9.08 -4.36
N ARG A 55 2.79 9.45 -4.29
CA ARG A 55 3.36 10.36 -5.28
C ARG A 55 2.99 9.88 -6.70
N ALA A 56 2.80 10.82 -7.61
CA ALA A 56 2.35 10.56 -8.98
C ALA A 56 0.98 9.89 -9.13
N HIS A 57 0.20 9.72 -8.06
CA HIS A 57 -1.16 9.16 -8.10
C HIS A 57 -2.18 10.19 -7.60
N GLY A 58 -3.42 10.06 -8.09
CA GLY A 58 -4.50 10.95 -7.69
C GLY A 58 -4.11 12.41 -7.91
N VAL A 59 -4.21 13.21 -6.86
CA VAL A 59 -3.84 14.63 -6.89
C VAL A 59 -2.48 14.91 -6.22
N SER A 60 -1.75 13.88 -5.80
CA SER A 60 -0.38 14.01 -5.31
C SER A 60 0.60 14.31 -6.46
N GLY A 61 1.51 15.25 -6.23
CA GLY A 61 2.59 15.56 -7.16
C GLY A 61 3.66 14.48 -7.22
N SER A 62 4.60 14.66 -8.13
CA SER A 62 5.82 13.84 -8.23
C SER A 62 6.96 14.69 -8.74
N PRO A 63 8.03 14.89 -7.97
CA PRO A 63 9.21 15.56 -8.48
C PRO A 63 9.92 14.68 -9.52
N ASP A 64 10.68 15.30 -10.42
CA ASP A 64 11.47 14.59 -11.42
C ASP A 64 12.79 14.08 -10.81
N GLU A 65 12.68 13.09 -9.94
CA GLU A 65 13.79 12.43 -9.26
C GLU A 65 13.61 10.90 -9.23
N PRO A 66 14.67 10.12 -9.01
CA PRO A 66 14.57 8.67 -8.85
C PRO A 66 13.65 8.30 -7.70
N ILE A 67 12.77 7.33 -7.93
CA ILE A 67 11.87 6.78 -6.91
C ILE A 67 12.40 5.42 -6.48
N THR A 68 12.58 5.26 -5.17
CA THR A 68 12.98 4.01 -4.52
C THR A 68 11.92 3.60 -3.49
N LEU A 69 11.99 2.36 -3.00
CA LEU A 69 11.12 1.94 -1.90
C LEU A 69 11.36 2.78 -0.63
N HIS A 70 12.60 3.20 -0.37
CA HIS A 70 12.93 4.10 0.74
C HIS A 70 12.27 5.48 0.58
N THR A 71 12.27 6.02 -0.65
CA THR A 71 11.60 7.28 -0.96
C THR A 71 10.10 7.19 -0.65
N LEU A 72 9.44 6.11 -1.11
CA LEU A 72 8.02 5.87 -0.89
C LEU A 72 7.68 5.64 0.59
N ALA A 73 8.52 4.92 1.32
CA ALA A 73 8.42 4.75 2.77
C ALA A 73 8.60 6.07 3.53
N GLY A 74 9.51 6.93 3.07
CA GLY A 74 9.71 8.28 3.60
C GLY A 74 8.50 9.20 3.38
N ASP A 75 7.77 9.05 2.28
CA ASP A 75 6.50 9.75 2.06
C ASP A 75 5.43 9.29 3.04
N LEU A 76 5.30 7.97 3.24
CA LEU A 76 4.38 7.40 4.22
C LEU A 76 4.71 7.89 5.64
N ALA A 77 5.99 7.93 6.01
CA ALA A 77 6.43 8.48 7.29
C ALA A 77 6.03 9.96 7.45
N ALA A 78 6.19 10.74 6.39
CA ALA A 78 5.86 12.15 6.40
C ALA A 78 4.35 12.42 6.58
N VAL A 79 3.47 11.67 5.89
CA VAL A 79 2.02 11.83 6.08
C VAL A 79 1.56 11.34 7.45
N VAL A 80 2.16 10.27 8.01
CA VAL A 80 1.90 9.83 9.38
C VAL A 80 2.29 10.91 10.39
N GLN A 81 3.45 11.55 10.21
CA GLN A 81 3.90 12.66 11.08
C GLN A 81 2.98 13.88 10.96
N ALA A 82 2.55 14.23 9.74
CA ALA A 82 1.63 15.35 9.50
C ALA A 82 0.23 15.11 10.13
N ALA A 83 -0.20 13.85 10.25
CA ALA A 83 -1.44 13.45 10.92
C ALA A 83 -1.34 13.41 12.46
N GLY A 84 -0.29 13.98 13.05
CA GLY A 84 -0.07 14.05 14.49
C GLY A 84 0.97 13.06 15.02
N GLY A 85 1.63 12.30 14.13
CA GLY A 85 2.70 11.37 14.49
C GLY A 85 2.26 10.19 15.36
N GLY A 86 3.25 9.55 15.99
CA GLY A 86 3.04 8.39 16.84
C GLY A 86 2.97 7.07 16.08
N PRO A 87 3.02 5.93 16.80
CA PRO A 87 2.91 4.63 16.15
C PRO A 87 1.51 4.43 15.57
N ALA A 88 1.45 4.13 14.27
CA ALA A 88 0.22 3.87 13.54
C ALA A 88 0.04 2.38 13.22
N HIS A 89 -1.20 1.94 13.12
CA HIS A 89 -1.53 0.71 12.44
C HIS A 89 -1.41 0.95 10.93
N ALA A 90 -0.43 0.34 10.30
CA ALA A 90 -0.13 0.60 8.89
C ALA A 90 -0.67 -0.53 8.01
N LEU A 91 -1.64 -0.21 7.15
CA LEU A 91 -2.24 -1.12 6.20
C LEU A 91 -1.80 -0.77 4.79
N GLY A 92 -1.40 -1.76 4.01
CA GLY A 92 -1.05 -1.59 2.60
C GLY A 92 -1.56 -2.72 1.72
N HIS A 93 -2.11 -2.34 0.55
CA HIS A 93 -2.56 -3.28 -0.47
C HIS A 93 -1.57 -3.31 -1.64
N SER A 94 -1.22 -4.52 -2.12
CA SER A 94 -0.41 -4.70 -3.32
C SER A 94 0.92 -3.91 -3.24
N ALA A 95 1.20 -2.97 -4.15
CA ALA A 95 2.35 -2.06 -4.06
C ALA A 95 2.37 -1.24 -2.76
N GLY A 96 1.19 -0.84 -2.25
CA GLY A 96 1.08 -0.20 -0.94
C GLY A 96 1.57 -1.12 0.20
N GLY A 97 1.37 -2.43 0.08
CA GLY A 97 1.92 -3.41 1.03
C GLY A 97 3.44 -3.47 1.00
N VAL A 98 4.05 -3.39 -0.19
CA VAL A 98 5.52 -3.29 -0.34
C VAL A 98 6.05 -2.02 0.34
N ILE A 99 5.39 -0.88 0.10
CA ILE A 99 5.74 0.40 0.73
C ILE A 99 5.61 0.32 2.25
N THR A 100 4.54 -0.28 2.74
CA THR A 100 4.26 -0.44 4.17
C THR A 100 5.28 -1.36 4.85
N MET A 101 5.72 -2.43 4.18
CA MET A 101 6.84 -3.27 4.66
C MET A 101 8.13 -2.46 4.76
N ARG A 102 8.49 -1.69 3.72
CA ARG A 102 9.69 -0.82 3.75
C ARG A 102 9.57 0.25 4.83
N PHE A 103 8.39 0.84 5.01
CA PHE A 103 8.13 1.78 6.10
C PHE A 103 8.37 1.18 7.49
N ALA A 104 7.91 -0.06 7.72
CA ALA A 104 8.14 -0.73 9.00
C ALA A 104 9.63 -1.04 9.26
N LEU A 105 10.39 -1.29 8.20
CA LEU A 105 11.84 -1.55 8.29
C LEU A 105 12.65 -0.27 8.53
N ASP A 106 12.25 0.84 7.90
CA ASP A 106 12.99 2.12 7.98
C ASP A 106 12.55 2.97 9.18
N HIS A 107 11.28 2.88 9.58
CA HIS A 107 10.67 3.71 10.63
C HIS A 107 9.93 2.87 11.68
N PRO A 108 10.54 1.85 12.30
CA PRO A 108 9.86 0.92 13.22
C PRO A 108 9.19 1.62 14.40
N GLN A 109 9.70 2.79 14.81
CA GLN A 109 9.12 3.61 15.88
C GLN A 109 7.77 4.25 15.50
N LEU A 110 7.43 4.32 14.22
CA LEU A 110 6.17 4.85 13.72
C LEU A 110 5.12 3.76 13.44
N VAL A 111 5.43 2.49 13.73
CA VAL A 111 4.55 1.37 13.41
C VAL A 111 4.10 0.64 14.67
N ARG A 112 2.78 0.65 14.93
CA ARG A 112 2.13 -0.12 15.99
C ARG A 112 1.85 -1.55 15.55
N SER A 113 1.29 -1.72 14.36
CA SER A 113 1.05 -3.02 13.72
C SER A 113 1.04 -2.90 12.21
N LEU A 114 1.18 -4.03 11.52
CA LEU A 114 1.10 -4.13 10.06
C LEU A 114 -0.12 -4.93 9.62
N VAL A 115 -0.78 -4.48 8.54
CA VAL A 115 -1.75 -5.27 7.79
C VAL A 115 -1.35 -5.26 6.32
N LEU A 116 -1.00 -6.42 5.78
CA LEU A 116 -0.45 -6.60 4.44
C LEU A 116 -1.44 -7.37 3.59
N VAL A 117 -2.01 -6.71 2.57
CA VAL A 117 -3.12 -7.24 1.77
C VAL A 117 -2.67 -7.50 0.34
N GLY A 118 -2.76 -8.76 -0.15
CA GLY A 118 -2.48 -9.12 -1.54
C GLY A 118 -1.11 -8.61 -2.03
N THR A 119 -0.05 -8.82 -1.26
CA THR A 119 1.28 -8.26 -1.54
C THR A 119 2.40 -9.31 -1.50
N ALA A 120 3.57 -8.94 -1.98
CA ALA A 120 4.76 -9.79 -2.00
C ALA A 120 6.01 -9.00 -1.61
N SER A 121 6.99 -9.65 -0.99
CA SER A 121 8.26 -9.05 -0.57
C SER A 121 9.38 -9.21 -1.60
N GLU A 122 9.12 -9.94 -2.67
CA GLU A 122 10.03 -10.20 -3.79
C GLU A 122 9.25 -10.40 -5.08
N CYS A 123 9.90 -10.31 -6.22
CA CYS A 123 9.31 -10.66 -7.50
C CYS A 123 10.28 -11.48 -8.35
N ASN A 124 9.74 -12.31 -9.23
CA ASN A 124 10.53 -13.09 -10.18
C ASN A 124 10.83 -12.28 -11.45
N ALA A 125 11.67 -12.83 -12.33
CA ALA A 125 12.07 -12.17 -13.58
C ALA A 125 10.85 -11.83 -14.49
N ARG A 126 9.78 -12.64 -14.48
CA ARG A 126 8.57 -12.37 -15.26
C ARG A 126 7.82 -11.15 -14.72
N ALA A 127 7.68 -11.05 -13.41
CA ALA A 127 7.05 -9.89 -12.78
C ALA A 127 7.91 -8.62 -12.97
N HIS A 128 9.23 -8.71 -12.85
CA HIS A 128 10.14 -7.62 -13.18
C HIS A 128 9.94 -7.11 -14.62
N ALA A 129 9.96 -8.01 -15.60
CA ALA A 129 9.73 -7.66 -17.01
C ALA A 129 8.34 -7.03 -17.22
N TRP A 130 7.32 -7.51 -16.51
CA TRP A 130 5.98 -6.94 -16.57
C TRP A 130 5.94 -5.50 -16.04
N TYR A 131 6.59 -5.20 -14.91
CA TYR A 131 6.70 -3.84 -14.38
C TYR A 131 7.42 -2.91 -15.37
N GLU A 132 8.48 -3.38 -16.05
CA GLU A 132 9.17 -2.58 -17.06
C GLU A 132 8.27 -2.29 -18.28
N LEU A 133 7.49 -3.28 -18.75
CA LEU A 133 6.51 -3.07 -19.80
C LEU A 133 5.42 -2.06 -19.39
N LEU A 134 4.99 -2.07 -18.13
CA LEU A 134 4.06 -1.06 -17.61
C LEU A 134 4.68 0.34 -17.61
N ALA A 135 5.95 0.44 -17.19
CA ALA A 135 6.66 1.72 -17.19
C ALA A 135 6.76 2.30 -18.60
N ILE A 136 7.23 1.51 -19.57
CA ILE A 136 7.32 1.93 -20.98
C ILE A 136 5.95 2.30 -21.55
N ALA A 137 4.92 1.52 -21.25
CA ALA A 137 3.57 1.81 -21.74
C ALA A 137 3.01 3.11 -21.14
N ALA A 138 3.27 3.39 -19.87
CA ALA A 138 2.86 4.65 -19.24
C ALA A 138 3.54 5.86 -19.89
N GLU A 139 4.85 5.77 -20.12
CA GLU A 139 5.65 6.83 -20.76
C GLU A 139 5.25 7.08 -22.23
N THR A 140 4.84 6.04 -22.97
CA THR A 140 4.57 6.15 -24.42
C THR A 140 3.09 6.31 -24.77
N GLN A 141 2.17 5.79 -23.95
CA GLN A 141 0.72 5.76 -24.22
C GLN A 141 -0.10 6.56 -23.20
N GLY A 142 0.54 6.99 -22.09
CA GLY A 142 -0.12 7.60 -20.95
C GLY A 142 -0.68 6.58 -19.96
N SER A 143 -0.62 6.91 -18.67
CA SER A 143 -1.05 6.04 -17.57
C SER A 143 -2.54 5.71 -17.60
N GLN A 144 -3.40 6.68 -18.01
CA GLN A 144 -4.85 6.47 -18.09
C GLN A 144 -5.24 5.37 -19.09
N ALA A 145 -4.65 5.41 -20.29
CA ALA A 145 -4.93 4.41 -21.33
C ALA A 145 -4.47 3.02 -20.89
N LEU A 146 -3.32 2.95 -20.23
CA LEU A 146 -2.77 1.72 -19.67
C LEU A 146 -3.68 1.13 -18.59
N LEU A 147 -4.09 1.93 -17.61
CA LEU A 147 -4.93 1.46 -16.50
C LEU A 147 -6.31 0.99 -16.96
N LYS A 148 -6.90 1.67 -17.98
CA LYS A 148 -8.13 1.18 -18.62
C LYS A 148 -7.95 -0.21 -19.24
N LYS A 149 -6.83 -0.46 -19.93
CA LYS A 149 -6.51 -1.77 -20.52
C LYS A 149 -6.32 -2.86 -19.45
N LEU A 150 -5.80 -2.49 -18.29
CA LEU A 150 -5.62 -3.40 -17.16
C LEU A 150 -6.92 -3.64 -16.35
N GLY A 151 -8.03 -3.02 -16.75
CA GLY A 151 -9.32 -3.18 -16.08
C GLY A 151 -9.38 -2.54 -14.69
N SER A 152 -8.47 -1.58 -14.41
CA SER A 152 -8.52 -0.82 -13.16
C SER A 152 -9.83 -0.03 -13.10
N ARG A 153 -10.67 -0.32 -12.10
CA ARG A 153 -11.95 0.37 -11.89
C ARG A 153 -11.77 1.73 -11.22
N ASP A 154 -10.66 1.90 -10.50
CA ASP A 154 -10.34 3.09 -9.71
C ASP A 154 -9.49 4.10 -10.49
N VAL A 155 -9.42 3.99 -11.81
CA VAL A 155 -8.88 5.05 -12.70
C VAL A 155 -9.89 6.18 -12.71
N ALA A 156 -9.99 6.81 -11.56
CA ALA A 156 -10.84 7.96 -11.34
C ALA A 156 -10.41 9.14 -12.23
N ASP A 157 -11.09 10.24 -12.09
CA ASP A 157 -10.94 11.48 -12.85
C ASP A 157 -9.53 12.11 -12.80
N ALA A 158 -8.60 11.54 -12.01
CA ALA A 158 -7.19 11.92 -11.89
C ALA A 158 -6.25 10.74 -12.14
N PRO A 159 -5.89 10.42 -13.39
CA PRO A 159 -4.92 9.36 -13.69
C PRO A 159 -3.53 9.72 -13.15
N PRO A 160 -2.71 8.73 -12.76
CA PRO A 160 -1.34 8.95 -12.32
C PRO A 160 -0.52 9.74 -13.35
N GLU A 161 0.42 10.56 -12.89
CA GLU A 161 1.39 11.24 -13.77
C GLU A 161 2.27 10.14 -14.44
N PRO A 162 2.38 10.11 -15.79
CA PRO A 162 2.95 8.97 -16.50
C PRO A 162 4.38 8.63 -16.13
N HIS A 163 5.27 9.62 -15.99
CA HIS A 163 6.69 9.38 -15.68
C HIS A 163 6.89 8.96 -14.23
N GLY A 164 6.17 9.55 -13.28
CA GLY A 164 6.19 9.14 -11.88
C GLY A 164 5.62 7.74 -11.69
N PHE A 165 4.52 7.42 -12.39
CA PHE A 165 3.97 6.07 -12.43
C PHE A 165 5.00 5.06 -12.95
N ALA A 166 5.69 5.38 -14.05
CA ALA A 166 6.73 4.53 -14.62
C ALA A 166 7.90 4.31 -13.63
N ARG A 167 8.33 5.36 -12.94
CA ARG A 167 9.37 5.25 -11.90
C ARG A 167 8.95 4.35 -10.74
N ILE A 168 7.70 4.43 -10.30
CA ILE A 168 7.16 3.54 -9.25
C ILE A 168 7.09 2.09 -9.77
N ALA A 169 6.66 1.86 -11.01
CA ALA A 169 6.66 0.52 -11.61
C ALA A 169 8.06 -0.10 -11.58
N ARG A 170 9.09 0.67 -11.97
CA ARG A 170 10.49 0.22 -11.92
C ARG A 170 10.95 -0.04 -10.49
N ALA A 171 10.55 0.80 -9.52
CA ALA A 171 10.87 0.56 -8.11
C ALA A 171 10.26 -0.76 -7.60
N MET A 172 9.02 -1.09 -7.98
CA MET A 172 8.39 -2.38 -7.67
C MET A 172 9.12 -3.55 -8.37
N GLY A 173 9.46 -3.38 -9.65
CA GLY A 173 10.27 -4.35 -10.40
C GLY A 173 11.65 -4.61 -9.79
N GLY A 174 12.21 -3.63 -9.10
CA GLY A 174 13.48 -3.73 -8.35
C GLY A 174 13.50 -4.80 -7.26
N LEU A 175 12.32 -5.24 -6.78
CA LEU A 175 12.21 -6.39 -5.87
C LEU A 175 12.78 -7.70 -6.43
N HIS A 176 13.06 -7.78 -7.72
CA HIS A 176 13.73 -8.91 -8.34
C HIS A 176 15.20 -9.00 -7.92
N THR A 177 15.88 -7.89 -7.88
CA THR A 177 17.32 -7.80 -7.55
C THR A 177 17.58 -7.44 -6.08
N THR A 178 16.64 -6.74 -5.47
CA THR A 178 16.70 -6.24 -4.08
C THR A 178 15.42 -6.58 -3.33
N PRO A 179 15.17 -7.89 -3.05
CA PRO A 179 13.98 -8.32 -2.34
C PRO A 179 14.00 -7.85 -0.88
N LEU A 180 12.81 -7.55 -0.32
CA LEU A 180 12.65 -7.25 1.10
C LEU A 180 12.65 -8.51 1.98
N THR A 181 12.52 -9.69 1.38
CA THR A 181 12.26 -10.97 2.07
C THR A 181 13.25 -11.27 3.19
N SER A 182 14.55 -11.04 2.97
CA SER A 182 15.58 -11.27 3.98
C SER A 182 15.55 -10.24 5.13
N GLU A 183 15.02 -9.06 4.92
CA GLU A 183 14.93 -8.01 5.93
C GLU A 183 13.69 -8.16 6.82
N LEU A 184 12.65 -8.90 6.37
CA LEU A 184 11.38 -9.02 7.10
C LEU A 184 11.52 -9.64 8.49
N GLU A 185 12.59 -10.40 8.73
CA GLU A 185 12.91 -10.93 10.06
C GLU A 185 13.19 -9.83 11.11
N ARG A 186 13.41 -8.59 10.67
CA ARG A 186 13.60 -7.40 11.54
C ARG A 186 12.28 -6.77 11.98
N VAL A 187 11.15 -7.09 11.34
CA VAL A 187 9.83 -6.62 11.74
C VAL A 187 9.46 -7.23 13.09
N ARG A 188 9.08 -6.40 14.06
CA ARG A 188 8.77 -6.82 15.44
C ARG A 188 7.34 -6.50 15.87
N CYS A 189 6.63 -5.68 15.11
CA CYS A 189 5.25 -5.35 15.43
C CYS A 189 4.29 -6.49 15.07
N PRO A 190 3.15 -6.61 15.75
CA PRO A 190 2.08 -7.52 15.36
C PRO A 190 1.72 -7.35 13.88
N THR A 191 1.61 -8.45 13.15
CA THR A 191 1.40 -8.43 11.70
C THR A 191 0.28 -9.37 11.28
N LEU A 192 -0.66 -8.84 10.51
CA LEU A 192 -1.69 -9.61 9.79
C LEU A 192 -1.38 -9.59 8.29
N VAL A 193 -1.33 -10.76 7.68
CA VAL A 193 -1.18 -10.93 6.24
C VAL A 193 -2.49 -11.50 5.69
N VAL A 194 -3.12 -10.82 4.75
CA VAL A 194 -4.41 -11.24 4.16
C VAL A 194 -4.26 -11.36 2.65
N VAL A 195 -4.76 -12.44 2.08
CA VAL A 195 -4.74 -12.66 0.63
C VAL A 195 -5.98 -13.42 0.17
N GLY A 196 -6.52 -13.07 -0.97
CA GLY A 196 -7.57 -13.87 -1.61
C GLY A 196 -7.01 -15.16 -2.20
N GLU A 197 -7.73 -16.25 -2.09
CA GLU A 197 -7.36 -17.55 -2.67
C GLU A 197 -7.13 -17.46 -4.18
N ASN A 198 -7.95 -16.64 -4.86
CA ASN A 198 -7.91 -16.41 -6.30
C ASN A 198 -7.14 -15.12 -6.69
N ASP A 199 -6.25 -14.63 -5.84
CA ASP A 199 -5.42 -13.48 -6.16
C ASP A 199 -4.53 -13.80 -7.38
N PHE A 200 -4.52 -12.93 -8.37
CA PHE A 200 -3.75 -13.15 -9.61
C PHE A 200 -2.23 -13.14 -9.38
N LEU A 201 -1.75 -12.55 -8.28
CA LEU A 201 -0.35 -12.66 -7.85
C LEU A 201 -0.07 -14.01 -7.18
N GLY A 202 -1.12 -14.75 -6.84
CA GLY A 202 -1.06 -15.99 -6.09
C GLY A 202 -0.79 -15.78 -4.60
N VAL A 203 -1.13 -16.78 -3.80
CA VAL A 203 -0.97 -16.74 -2.34
C VAL A 203 0.49 -16.85 -1.88
N GLY A 204 1.40 -17.27 -2.77
CA GLY A 204 2.79 -17.60 -2.43
C GLY A 204 3.56 -16.45 -1.80
N GLY A 205 3.41 -15.23 -2.31
CA GLY A 205 4.06 -14.03 -1.75
C GLY A 205 3.65 -13.77 -0.30
N SER A 206 2.37 -13.87 -0.01
CA SER A 206 1.82 -13.70 1.35
C SER A 206 2.27 -14.81 2.30
N VAL A 207 2.37 -16.06 1.83
CA VAL A 207 2.93 -17.18 2.61
C VAL A 207 4.40 -16.93 2.94
N ILE A 208 5.21 -16.45 2.00
CA ILE A 208 6.61 -16.10 2.23
C ILE A 208 6.72 -15.01 3.29
N ILE A 209 5.96 -13.92 3.17
CA ILE A 209 5.94 -12.81 4.14
C ILE A 209 5.61 -13.34 5.54
N SER A 210 4.54 -14.13 5.67
CA SER A 210 4.11 -14.67 6.96
C SER A 210 5.16 -15.59 7.59
N ARG A 211 5.90 -16.36 6.81
CA ARG A 211 7.00 -17.20 7.32
C ARG A 211 8.21 -16.39 7.78
N ARG A 212 8.42 -15.20 7.25
CA ARG A 212 9.56 -14.34 7.58
C ARG A 212 9.30 -13.39 8.74
N ILE A 213 8.07 -12.96 8.94
CA ILE A 213 7.69 -12.11 10.08
C ILE A 213 7.23 -13.00 11.23
N ALA A 214 8.06 -13.08 12.26
CA ALA A 214 7.76 -13.91 13.42
C ALA A 214 6.46 -13.48 14.12
N GLY A 215 5.59 -14.46 14.42
CA GLY A 215 4.30 -14.21 15.09
C GLY A 215 3.24 -13.56 14.20
N SER A 216 3.47 -13.43 12.90
CA SER A 216 2.43 -12.94 11.99
C SER A 216 1.29 -13.96 11.83
N ARG A 217 0.08 -13.42 11.64
CA ARG A 217 -1.12 -14.20 11.29
C ARG A 217 -1.34 -14.14 9.79
N LEU A 218 -1.58 -15.27 9.15
CA LEU A 218 -1.95 -15.38 7.73
C LEU A 218 -3.43 -15.77 7.59
N GLU A 219 -4.16 -14.99 6.81
CA GLU A 219 -5.53 -15.27 6.40
C GLU A 219 -5.60 -15.42 4.87
N ILE A 220 -5.98 -16.60 4.41
CA ILE A 220 -6.30 -16.85 3.00
C ILE A 220 -7.82 -16.87 2.89
N VAL A 221 -8.39 -15.88 2.21
CA VAL A 221 -9.84 -15.70 2.11
C VAL A 221 -10.36 -16.50 0.92
N PRO A 222 -11.21 -17.52 1.16
CA PRO A 222 -11.72 -18.37 0.07
C PRO A 222 -12.47 -17.57 -0.98
N GLU A 223 -12.34 -17.99 -2.25
CA GLU A 223 -13.06 -17.46 -3.40
C GLU A 223 -12.86 -15.97 -3.70
N ARG A 224 -11.97 -15.26 -3.00
CA ARG A 224 -11.68 -13.84 -3.23
C ARG A 224 -10.40 -13.65 -4.05
N GLY A 225 -10.39 -12.56 -4.83
CA GLY A 225 -9.29 -12.15 -5.68
C GLY A 225 -8.38 -11.11 -5.03
N HIS A 226 -7.70 -10.34 -5.87
CA HIS A 226 -6.71 -9.34 -5.46
C HIS A 226 -7.31 -8.17 -4.68
N ALA A 227 -8.52 -7.73 -5.05
CA ALA A 227 -9.22 -6.62 -4.40
C ALA A 227 -10.25 -7.12 -3.36
N LEU A 228 -9.89 -8.13 -2.57
CA LEU A 228 -10.77 -8.81 -1.61
C LEU A 228 -11.49 -7.84 -0.64
N PHE A 229 -10.87 -6.72 -0.30
CA PHE A 229 -11.45 -5.67 0.55
C PHE A 229 -12.59 -4.87 -0.13
N HIS A 230 -12.73 -4.99 -1.47
CA HIS A 230 -13.90 -4.54 -2.24
C HIS A 230 -14.89 -5.69 -2.50
N GLU A 231 -14.37 -6.87 -2.81
CA GLU A 231 -15.17 -8.04 -3.18
C GLU A 231 -16.00 -8.55 -2.00
N ASP A 232 -15.46 -8.38 -0.78
CA ASP A 232 -16.10 -8.73 0.49
C ASP A 232 -15.69 -7.71 1.55
N SER A 233 -16.20 -6.49 1.39
CA SER A 233 -15.83 -5.39 2.28
C SER A 233 -16.26 -5.64 3.73
N GLU A 234 -17.40 -6.29 3.96
CA GLU A 234 -17.89 -6.61 5.31
C GLU A 234 -17.00 -7.65 6.00
N GLY A 235 -16.72 -8.77 5.33
CA GLY A 235 -15.86 -9.83 5.87
C GLY A 235 -14.44 -9.34 6.11
N PHE A 236 -13.88 -8.58 5.17
CA PHE A 236 -12.56 -7.99 5.34
C PHE A 236 -12.50 -7.02 6.52
N ASN A 237 -13.50 -6.12 6.66
CA ASN A 237 -13.57 -5.17 7.75
C ASN A 237 -13.72 -5.87 9.11
N ALA A 238 -14.46 -6.98 9.20
CA ALA A 238 -14.57 -7.77 10.42
C ALA A 238 -13.22 -8.36 10.85
N VAL A 239 -12.47 -8.95 9.92
CA VAL A 239 -11.12 -9.48 10.17
C VAL A 239 -10.16 -8.35 10.60
N LEU A 240 -10.19 -7.23 9.88
CA LEU A 240 -9.35 -6.07 10.18
C LEU A 240 -9.62 -5.49 11.56
N LEU A 241 -10.88 -5.22 11.91
CA LEU A 241 -11.28 -4.69 13.23
C LEU A 241 -10.93 -5.66 14.36
N ALA A 242 -11.15 -6.97 14.17
CA ALA A 242 -10.76 -7.97 15.16
C ALA A 242 -9.25 -7.96 15.42
N PHE A 243 -8.43 -7.85 14.39
CA PHE A 243 -6.98 -7.75 14.53
C PHE A 243 -6.58 -6.46 15.24
N LEU A 244 -7.06 -5.29 14.78
CA LEU A 244 -6.69 -4.00 15.36
C LEU A 244 -7.01 -3.94 16.87
N ARG A 245 -8.18 -4.43 17.28
CA ARG A 245 -8.56 -4.51 18.71
C ARG A 245 -7.69 -5.46 19.53
N SER A 246 -7.08 -6.45 18.91
CA SER A 246 -6.23 -7.42 19.62
C SER A 246 -4.83 -6.89 19.90
N VAL A 247 -4.44 -5.79 19.27
CA VAL A 247 -3.06 -5.22 19.30
C VAL A 247 -3.01 -3.74 19.68
N GLY A 248 -4.17 -3.16 20.02
CA GLY A 248 -4.34 -1.81 20.52
C GLY A 248 -4.13 -1.67 22.03
#